data_ebeeb26a53cacd106d0ddd502a7631f8
#
_entry.id   ebeeb26a53cacd106d0ddd502a7631f8
#
_cell.length_a   1.000
_cell.length_b   1.000
_cell.length_c   1.000
_cell.angle_alpha   90.00
_cell.angle_beta   90.00
_cell.angle_gamma   90.00
#
_symmetry.space_group_name_H-M   'P 1'
#
loop_
_entity.id
_entity.type
_entity.pdbx_description
1 polymer ?
#
loop_
_entity_poly.entity_id
_entity_poly.type
_entity_poly.pdbx_seq_one_letter_code
_entity_poly.pdbx_strand_id
1 'polypeptide(L)'
;MERLTFEGNFCDIAQCREFPCPHNGACSQRKVWERLKAYEDKVKTPEEVLPKDKADEIALKLMHLADLESLCSYTRLRELAGADKDGRVVVLPCKVGDIVWANLDGMRHPRKCAIEFVNIGSHVTTIVFSTVDGLREQYGVNPSLFGKTVFLTREEAEKALKTKEG
;
A
#
# COMPACT_ATOMS: atom_id res chain seq x y z
N MET A 1 3.02 -21.98 -26.17
CA MET A 1 2.59 -21.27 -27.39
C MET A 1 3.16 -22.05 -28.56
N GLU A 2 2.32 -22.41 -29.54
CA GLU A 2 2.80 -23.15 -30.70
C GLU A 2 3.70 -22.23 -31.53
N ARG A 3 4.85 -22.77 -31.99
CA ARG A 3 5.82 -22.02 -32.78
C ARG A 3 5.28 -21.76 -34.17
N LEU A 4 5.39 -20.56 -34.69
CA LEU A 4 4.94 -20.18 -36.02
C LEU A 4 5.98 -20.39 -37.09
N THR A 5 7.27 -20.46 -36.67
CA THR A 5 8.39 -20.79 -37.57
C THR A 5 8.85 -22.22 -37.37
N PHE A 6 9.50 -22.76 -38.34
CA PHE A 6 10.03 -24.13 -38.35
C PHE A 6 11.55 -24.12 -38.44
N GLU A 7 12.17 -25.23 -38.13
CA GLU A 7 13.61 -25.39 -38.33
C GLU A 7 13.93 -25.62 -39.82
N GLY A 8 14.98 -24.96 -40.32
CA GLY A 8 15.42 -25.04 -41.69
C GLY A 8 15.41 -23.70 -42.42
N ASN A 9 15.64 -23.75 -43.73
CA ASN A 9 15.66 -22.59 -44.60
C ASN A 9 14.24 -22.34 -45.16
N PHE A 10 13.76 -21.11 -45.13
CA PHE A 10 12.47 -20.73 -45.67
C PHE A 10 12.27 -21.23 -47.14
N CYS A 11 13.32 -21.17 -47.97
CA CYS A 11 13.26 -21.60 -49.36
C CYS A 11 13.19 -23.11 -49.57
N ASP A 12 13.69 -23.88 -48.61
CA ASP A 12 13.79 -25.36 -48.72
C ASP A 12 12.47 -26.05 -48.33
N ILE A 13 11.61 -25.41 -47.56
CA ILE A 13 10.40 -26.02 -46.98
C ILE A 13 9.14 -25.54 -47.70
N ALA A 14 9.14 -25.53 -49.03
CA ALA A 14 7.94 -25.40 -49.87
C ALA A 14 7.07 -24.14 -49.70
N GLN A 15 7.56 -23.11 -49.08
CA GLN A 15 6.85 -21.84 -48.95
C GLN A 15 7.03 -20.97 -50.23
N CYS A 16 8.12 -21.16 -50.93
CA CYS A 16 8.37 -20.50 -52.19
C CYS A 16 8.40 -21.54 -53.32
N ARG A 17 7.47 -21.45 -54.27
CA ARG A 17 7.34 -22.35 -55.41
C ARG A 17 8.04 -21.84 -56.68
N GLU A 18 8.69 -20.68 -56.59
CA GLU A 18 9.39 -20.09 -57.73
C GLU A 18 10.82 -20.61 -57.85
N PHE A 19 11.04 -21.40 -58.89
CA PHE A 19 12.37 -21.88 -59.22
C PHE A 19 12.66 -21.62 -60.70
N PRO A 20 13.77 -20.98 -61.08
CA PRO A 20 14.80 -20.40 -60.19
C PRO A 20 14.33 -19.16 -59.46
N CYS A 21 14.78 -18.97 -58.20
CA CYS A 21 14.39 -17.86 -57.35
C CYS A 21 14.75 -16.50 -57.99
N PRO A 22 13.77 -15.63 -58.32
CA PRO A 22 14.05 -14.37 -58.99
C PRO A 22 14.80 -13.35 -58.11
N HIS A 23 14.85 -13.62 -56.79
CA HIS A 23 15.47 -12.73 -55.81
C HIS A 23 16.81 -13.29 -55.25
N ASN A 24 17.30 -14.40 -55.77
CA ASN A 24 18.52 -15.04 -55.30
C ASN A 24 18.55 -15.24 -53.75
N GLY A 25 17.39 -15.56 -53.17
CA GLY A 25 17.24 -15.75 -51.72
C GLY A 25 17.05 -14.46 -50.93
N ALA A 26 17.06 -13.27 -51.53
CA ALA A 26 16.96 -11.98 -50.86
C ALA A 26 15.54 -11.38 -50.89
N CYS A 27 14.50 -12.20 -50.96
CA CYS A 27 13.12 -11.76 -50.99
C CYS A 27 12.63 -11.19 -49.66
N SER A 28 11.59 -10.36 -49.72
CA SER A 28 10.98 -9.73 -48.54
C SER A 28 10.36 -10.77 -47.59
N GLN A 29 9.73 -11.82 -48.13
CA GLN A 29 9.11 -12.90 -47.33
C GLN A 29 10.14 -13.65 -46.50
N ARG A 30 11.30 -14.01 -47.07
CA ARG A 30 12.39 -14.61 -46.35
C ARG A 30 12.92 -13.72 -45.24
N LYS A 31 13.07 -12.41 -45.48
CA LYS A 31 13.50 -11.46 -44.46
C LYS A 31 12.50 -11.35 -43.29
N VAL A 32 11.21 -11.38 -43.58
CA VAL A 32 10.18 -11.37 -42.52
C VAL A 32 10.23 -12.66 -41.72
N TRP A 33 10.33 -13.81 -42.41
CA TRP A 33 10.44 -15.12 -41.74
C TRP A 33 11.71 -15.24 -40.87
N GLU A 34 12.86 -14.81 -41.36
CA GLU A 34 14.12 -14.80 -40.59
C GLU A 34 14.00 -13.89 -39.34
N ARG A 35 13.34 -12.76 -39.48
CA ARG A 35 13.02 -11.90 -38.32
C ARG A 35 12.11 -12.59 -37.33
N LEU A 36 11.02 -13.19 -37.79
CA LEU A 36 10.09 -13.90 -36.93
C LEU A 36 10.77 -15.04 -36.20
N LYS A 37 11.55 -15.85 -36.91
CA LYS A 37 12.38 -16.93 -36.34
C LYS A 37 13.32 -16.41 -35.26
N ALA A 38 14.02 -15.29 -35.53
CA ALA A 38 14.93 -14.68 -34.58
C ALA A 38 14.20 -14.15 -33.33
N TYR A 39 12.94 -13.73 -33.45
CA TYR A 39 12.11 -13.38 -32.30
C TYR A 39 11.67 -14.60 -31.51
N GLU A 40 11.17 -15.65 -32.19
CA GLU A 40 10.75 -16.90 -31.55
C GLU A 40 11.92 -17.62 -30.85
N ASP A 41 13.12 -17.58 -31.45
CA ASP A 41 14.32 -18.15 -30.83
C ASP A 41 14.78 -17.37 -29.57
N LYS A 42 14.40 -16.08 -29.46
CA LYS A 42 14.70 -15.23 -28.29
C LYS A 42 13.62 -15.22 -27.25
N VAL A 43 12.39 -15.49 -27.65
CA VAL A 43 11.24 -15.53 -26.72
C VAL A 43 11.30 -16.86 -25.98
N LYS A 44 11.80 -16.78 -24.77
CA LYS A 44 11.64 -17.86 -23.78
C LYS A 44 10.17 -18.04 -23.48
N THR A 45 9.79 -19.25 -23.05
CA THR A 45 8.41 -19.43 -22.54
C THR A 45 8.14 -18.43 -21.41
N PRO A 46 6.90 -18.01 -21.19
CA PRO A 46 6.59 -17.13 -20.08
C PRO A 46 7.19 -17.62 -18.75
N GLU A 47 7.24 -18.93 -18.55
CA GLU A 47 7.79 -19.58 -17.37
C GLU A 47 9.32 -19.47 -17.28
N GLU A 48 10.01 -19.44 -18.44
CA GLU A 48 11.47 -19.26 -18.50
C GLU A 48 11.87 -17.79 -18.32
N VAL A 49 11.02 -16.84 -18.76
CA VAL A 49 11.27 -15.40 -18.59
C VAL A 49 11.02 -14.99 -17.14
N LEU A 50 9.95 -15.49 -16.55
CA LEU A 50 9.56 -15.14 -15.18
C LEU A 50 9.00 -16.41 -14.50
N PRO A 51 9.78 -17.07 -13.64
CA PRO A 51 9.31 -18.17 -12.82
C PRO A 51 8.01 -17.81 -12.09
N LYS A 52 7.09 -18.76 -11.97
CA LYS A 52 5.74 -18.54 -11.45
C LYS A 52 5.76 -17.88 -10.05
N ASP A 53 6.65 -18.33 -9.18
CA ASP A 53 6.86 -17.78 -7.85
C ASP A 53 7.20 -16.27 -7.88
N LYS A 54 8.05 -15.85 -8.82
CA LYS A 54 8.39 -14.44 -9.01
C LYS A 54 7.25 -13.65 -9.65
N ALA A 55 6.50 -14.26 -10.57
CA ALA A 55 5.32 -13.64 -11.15
C ALA A 55 4.26 -13.36 -10.08
N ASP A 56 4.00 -14.33 -9.21
CA ASP A 56 3.06 -14.21 -8.09
C ASP A 56 3.52 -13.14 -7.07
N GLU A 57 4.82 -13.08 -6.77
CA GLU A 57 5.40 -12.04 -5.90
C GLU A 57 5.22 -10.62 -6.48
N ILE A 58 5.46 -10.47 -7.79
CA ILE A 58 5.28 -9.18 -8.48
C ILE A 58 3.81 -8.80 -8.51
N ALA A 59 2.91 -9.74 -8.80
CA ALA A 59 1.47 -9.51 -8.80
C ALA A 59 0.99 -9.03 -7.42
N LEU A 60 1.45 -9.67 -6.34
CA LEU A 60 1.13 -9.27 -4.98
C LEU A 60 1.64 -7.84 -4.66
N LYS A 61 2.87 -7.51 -5.05
CA LYS A 61 3.43 -6.16 -4.88
C LYS A 61 2.64 -5.10 -5.64
N LEU A 62 2.20 -5.42 -6.87
CA LEU A 62 1.36 -4.51 -7.66
C LEU A 62 -0.01 -4.29 -7.02
N MET A 63 -0.63 -5.34 -6.46
CA MET A 63 -1.88 -5.20 -5.69
C MET A 63 -1.70 -4.28 -4.49
N HIS A 64 -0.65 -4.47 -3.68
CA HIS A 64 -0.37 -3.61 -2.53
C HIS A 64 -0.12 -2.15 -2.94
N LEU A 65 0.56 -1.93 -4.08
CA LEU A 65 0.76 -0.57 -4.60
C LEU A 65 -0.57 0.07 -5.03
N ALA A 66 -1.44 -0.68 -5.72
CA ALA A 66 -2.75 -0.19 -6.11
C ALA A 66 -3.62 0.15 -4.89
N ASP A 67 -3.59 -0.66 -3.84
CA ASP A 67 -4.28 -0.37 -2.57
C ASP A 67 -3.76 0.94 -1.94
N LEU A 68 -2.44 1.12 -1.87
CA LEU A 68 -1.84 2.35 -1.35
C LEU A 68 -2.20 3.59 -2.19
N GLU A 69 -2.20 3.47 -3.52
CA GLU A 69 -2.60 4.55 -4.43
C GLU A 69 -4.08 4.92 -4.30
N SER A 70 -4.94 3.98 -3.88
CA SER A 70 -6.34 4.25 -3.58
C SER A 70 -6.52 5.16 -2.35
N LEU A 71 -5.59 5.12 -1.40
CA LEU A 71 -5.61 5.94 -0.18
C LEU A 71 -5.12 7.36 -0.45
N CYS A 72 -4.05 7.53 -1.22
CA CYS A 72 -3.55 8.84 -1.64
C CYS A 72 -2.56 8.70 -2.81
N SER A 73 -2.27 9.82 -3.48
CA SER A 73 -1.36 9.82 -4.64
C SER A 73 0.06 9.35 -4.27
N TYR A 74 0.74 8.72 -5.21
CA TYR A 74 2.15 8.28 -5.05
C TYR A 74 3.08 9.40 -4.56
N THR A 75 2.90 10.62 -5.08
CA THR A 75 3.67 11.79 -4.64
C THR A 75 3.49 12.04 -3.16
N ARG A 76 2.23 11.99 -2.68
CA ARG A 76 1.92 12.19 -1.26
C ARG A 76 2.46 11.08 -0.38
N LEU A 77 2.37 9.82 -0.81
CA LEU A 77 2.98 8.68 -0.10
C LEU A 77 4.48 8.85 0.05
N ARG A 78 5.16 9.30 -1.00
CA ARG A 78 6.60 9.55 -0.98
C ARG A 78 6.99 10.69 -0.04
N GLU A 79 6.21 11.78 -0.03
CA GLU A 79 6.39 12.90 0.91
C GLU A 79 6.24 12.44 2.36
N LEU A 80 5.18 11.68 2.66
CA LEU A 80 4.93 11.14 3.99
C LEU A 80 6.04 10.20 4.45
N ALA A 81 6.47 9.27 3.59
CA ALA A 81 7.57 8.36 3.90
C ALA A 81 8.89 9.11 4.15
N GLY A 82 9.17 10.18 3.37
CA GLY A 82 10.32 11.05 3.60
C GLY A 82 10.21 11.80 4.93
N ALA A 83 9.06 12.37 5.23
CA ALA A 83 8.80 13.06 6.48
C ALA A 83 8.89 12.14 7.72
N ASP A 84 8.42 10.90 7.59
CA ASP A 84 8.52 9.88 8.64
C ASP A 84 9.99 9.50 8.91
N LYS A 85 10.75 9.26 7.86
CA LYS A 85 12.19 8.98 7.96
C LYS A 85 12.96 10.11 8.65
N ASP A 86 12.54 11.36 8.42
CA ASP A 86 13.13 12.56 9.05
C ASP A 86 12.60 12.80 10.48
N GLY A 87 11.72 11.97 11.01
CA GLY A 87 11.09 12.13 12.32
C GLY A 87 10.12 13.31 12.42
N ARG A 88 9.60 13.80 11.29
CA ARG A 88 8.65 14.92 11.21
C ARG A 88 7.19 14.49 11.24
N VAL A 89 6.90 13.19 11.22
CA VAL A 89 5.55 12.64 11.28
C VAL A 89 5.21 12.26 12.71
N VAL A 90 4.08 12.77 13.18
CA VAL A 90 3.50 12.37 14.47
C VAL A 90 2.15 11.73 14.21
N VAL A 91 2.02 10.45 14.56
CA VAL A 91 0.74 9.74 14.47
C VAL A 91 -0.05 9.97 15.74
N LEU A 92 -1.20 10.61 15.61
CA LEU A 92 -2.10 10.89 16.73
C LEU A 92 -3.23 9.84 16.78
N PRO A 93 -3.64 9.40 17.97
CA PRO A 93 -4.74 8.45 18.13
C PRO A 93 -6.13 9.07 17.87
N CYS A 94 -6.21 10.40 17.75
CA CYS A 94 -7.46 11.14 17.58
C CYS A 94 -7.23 12.45 16.83
N LYS A 95 -8.32 13.11 16.43
CA LYS A 95 -8.33 14.44 15.80
C LYS A 95 -8.91 15.47 16.77
N VAL A 96 -8.57 16.75 16.56
CA VAL A 96 -9.25 17.86 17.23
C VAL A 96 -10.74 17.85 16.87
N GLY A 97 -11.59 17.96 17.86
CA GLY A 97 -13.05 17.85 17.75
C GLY A 97 -13.62 16.43 17.95
N ASP A 98 -12.77 15.39 17.98
CA ASP A 98 -13.24 14.03 18.28
C ASP A 98 -13.79 13.94 19.71
N ILE A 99 -14.82 13.11 19.88
CA ILE A 99 -15.37 12.77 21.19
C ILE A 99 -14.63 11.54 21.72
N VAL A 100 -14.17 11.65 22.96
CA VAL A 100 -13.49 10.58 23.69
C VAL A 100 -14.15 10.36 25.04
N TRP A 101 -13.85 9.21 25.64
CA TRP A 101 -14.34 8.83 26.95
C TRP A 101 -13.16 8.65 27.91
N ALA A 102 -13.11 9.45 28.96
CA ALA A 102 -11.99 9.45 29.90
C ALA A 102 -12.41 8.84 31.26
N ASN A 103 -11.61 7.89 31.73
CA ASN A 103 -11.68 7.35 33.07
C ASN A 103 -10.81 8.19 33.99
N LEU A 104 -11.42 9.25 34.56
CA LEU A 104 -10.74 10.16 35.46
C LEU A 104 -10.74 9.60 36.90
N ASP A 105 -9.66 9.88 37.62
CA ASP A 105 -9.51 9.39 39.00
C ASP A 105 -10.67 9.88 39.91
N GLY A 106 -11.18 8.97 40.72
CA GLY A 106 -12.31 9.23 41.63
C GLY A 106 -13.69 9.18 40.95
N MET A 107 -13.80 8.97 39.66
CA MET A 107 -15.06 8.86 38.94
C MET A 107 -15.52 7.41 38.78
N ARG A 108 -16.82 7.15 39.03
CA ARG A 108 -17.44 5.83 38.87
C ARG A 108 -17.85 5.51 37.43
N HIS A 109 -17.90 6.52 36.59
CA HIS A 109 -18.34 6.38 35.18
C HIS A 109 -17.40 7.17 34.26
N PRO A 110 -17.17 6.67 33.02
CA PRO A 110 -16.42 7.43 32.05
C PRO A 110 -17.04 8.75 31.72
N ARG A 111 -16.25 9.80 31.64
CA ARG A 111 -16.71 11.16 31.27
C ARG A 111 -16.59 11.32 29.75
N LYS A 112 -17.63 11.88 29.16
CA LYS A 112 -17.63 12.29 27.77
C LYS A 112 -16.84 13.59 27.62
N CYS A 113 -15.82 13.59 26.77
CA CYS A 113 -14.92 14.71 26.54
C CYS A 113 -14.79 15.01 25.06
N ALA A 114 -14.43 16.23 24.72
CA ALA A 114 -14.09 16.65 23.36
C ALA A 114 -12.62 17.06 23.30
N ILE A 115 -11.90 16.61 22.27
CA ILE A 115 -10.52 17.01 22.01
C ILE A 115 -10.49 18.47 21.56
N GLU A 116 -9.81 19.33 22.29
CA GLU A 116 -9.73 20.77 21.98
C GLU A 116 -8.50 21.08 21.10
N PHE A 117 -7.34 20.61 21.50
CA PHE A 117 -6.10 20.81 20.75
C PHE A 117 -5.04 19.78 21.12
N VAL A 118 -4.02 19.70 20.30
CA VAL A 118 -2.82 18.88 20.52
C VAL A 118 -1.61 19.81 20.59
N ASN A 119 -0.86 19.70 21.67
CA ASN A 119 0.39 20.41 21.84
C ASN A 119 1.56 19.46 21.58
N ILE A 120 2.38 19.78 20.56
CA ILE A 120 3.56 19.00 20.21
C ILE A 120 4.79 19.79 20.66
N GLY A 121 5.35 19.40 21.79
CA GLY A 121 6.60 19.95 22.33
C GLY A 121 7.81 19.13 21.88
N SER A 122 9.01 19.62 22.18
CA SER A 122 10.27 18.95 21.84
C SER A 122 10.45 17.57 22.50
N HIS A 123 9.83 17.37 23.65
CA HIS A 123 9.99 16.14 24.45
C HIS A 123 8.67 15.43 24.78
N VAL A 124 7.56 16.14 24.70
CA VAL A 124 6.25 15.63 25.11
C VAL A 124 5.17 16.10 24.12
N THR A 125 4.36 15.16 23.68
CA THR A 125 3.09 15.47 23.00
C THR A 125 1.97 15.36 24.02
N THR A 126 1.13 16.41 24.14
CA THR A 126 -0.01 16.44 25.05
C THR A 126 -1.29 16.64 24.26
N ILE A 127 -2.26 15.78 24.46
CA ILE A 127 -3.60 15.90 23.92
C ILE A 127 -4.46 16.53 25.02
N VAL A 128 -5.08 17.67 24.71
CA VAL A 128 -5.93 18.42 25.65
C VAL A 128 -7.39 18.23 25.25
N PHE A 129 -8.20 17.84 26.21
CA PHE A 129 -9.64 17.68 26.06
C PHE A 129 -10.39 18.29 27.23
N SER A 130 -11.62 18.68 26.99
CA SER A 130 -12.54 19.19 28.00
C SER A 130 -13.77 18.31 28.14
N THR A 131 -14.35 18.29 29.35
CA THR A 131 -15.62 17.62 29.59
C THR A 131 -16.76 18.33 28.86
N VAL A 132 -17.70 17.56 28.30
CA VAL A 132 -18.86 18.11 27.56
C VAL A 132 -20.05 18.43 28.48
N ASP A 133 -19.94 18.15 29.77
CA ASP A 133 -21.01 18.18 30.75
C ASP A 133 -21.25 19.54 31.45
N GLY A 134 -20.79 20.62 30.82
CA GLY A 134 -21.07 22.00 31.32
C GLY A 134 -20.03 22.55 32.29
N LEU A 135 -19.24 21.73 32.98
CA LEU A 135 -18.17 22.16 33.89
C LEU A 135 -16.89 22.59 33.14
N ARG A 136 -16.74 22.19 31.87
CA ARG A 136 -15.61 22.50 30.99
C ARG A 136 -14.23 22.33 31.66
N GLU A 137 -14.10 21.29 32.47
CA GLU A 137 -12.81 20.94 33.04
C GLU A 137 -11.85 20.46 31.97
N GLN A 138 -10.67 21.03 31.90
CA GLN A 138 -9.63 20.72 30.93
C GLN A 138 -8.63 19.71 31.50
N TYR A 139 -8.29 18.73 30.69
CA TYR A 139 -7.31 17.70 31.04
C TYR A 139 -6.29 17.55 29.91
N GLY A 140 -5.03 17.38 30.29
CA GLY A 140 -3.94 17.09 29.34
C GLY A 140 -3.41 15.70 29.56
N VAL A 141 -3.35 14.89 28.51
CA VAL A 141 -2.82 13.52 28.57
C VAL A 141 -1.79 13.24 27.50
N ASN A 142 -0.88 12.34 27.81
CA ASN A 142 0.05 11.81 26.81
C ASN A 142 -0.71 10.86 25.86
N PRO A 143 -0.41 10.83 24.55
CA PRO A 143 -1.01 9.90 23.60
C PRO A 143 -0.94 8.42 24.02
N SER A 144 0.08 8.02 24.79
CA SER A 144 0.24 6.65 25.30
C SER A 144 -0.82 6.22 26.33
N LEU A 145 -1.65 7.14 26.80
CA LEU A 145 -2.77 6.87 27.69
C LEU A 145 -4.06 6.50 26.95
N PHE A 146 -4.09 6.65 25.64
CA PHE A 146 -5.18 6.12 24.84
C PHE A 146 -5.20 4.59 24.91
N GLY A 147 -6.39 4.01 25.09
CA GLY A 147 -6.57 2.59 25.37
C GLY A 147 -6.29 2.17 26.83
N LYS A 148 -5.87 3.11 27.71
CA LYS A 148 -5.64 2.85 29.14
C LYS A 148 -6.56 3.67 30.06
N THR A 149 -6.63 4.97 29.83
CA THR A 149 -7.47 5.90 30.60
C THR A 149 -8.37 6.74 29.70
N VAL A 150 -8.02 6.92 28.44
CA VAL A 150 -8.82 7.61 27.43
C VAL A 150 -9.15 6.66 26.30
N PHE A 151 -10.41 6.61 25.87
CA PHE A 151 -10.93 5.65 24.89
C PHE A 151 -11.76 6.37 23.83
N LEU A 152 -11.80 5.79 22.65
CA LEU A 152 -12.59 6.34 21.54
C LEU A 152 -14.07 5.97 21.64
N THR A 153 -14.37 4.91 22.39
CA THR A 153 -15.76 4.45 22.61
C THR A 153 -16.10 4.38 24.10
N ARG A 154 -17.39 4.53 24.40
CA ARG A 154 -17.91 4.42 25.76
C ARG A 154 -17.76 3.02 26.32
N GLU A 155 -18.02 2.03 25.48
CA GLU A 155 -18.00 0.60 25.85
C GLU A 155 -16.59 0.17 26.29
N GLU A 156 -15.56 0.62 25.59
CA GLU A 156 -14.16 0.34 25.95
C GLU A 156 -13.81 0.99 27.30
N ALA A 157 -14.23 2.23 27.52
CA ALA A 157 -14.01 2.93 28.77
C ALA A 157 -14.68 2.26 29.97
N GLU A 158 -15.94 1.85 29.81
CA GLU A 158 -16.69 1.12 30.84
C GLU A 158 -16.09 -0.26 31.15
N LYS A 159 -15.63 -0.98 30.10
CA LYS A 159 -14.94 -2.25 30.26
C LYS A 159 -13.64 -2.11 31.04
N ALA A 160 -12.86 -1.09 30.74
CA ALA A 160 -11.59 -0.80 31.40
C ALA A 160 -11.79 -0.42 32.89
N LEU A 161 -12.87 0.29 33.24
CA LEU A 161 -13.23 0.58 34.63
C LEU A 161 -13.54 -0.69 35.41
N LYS A 162 -14.38 -1.56 34.87
CA LYS A 162 -14.74 -2.84 35.51
C LYS A 162 -13.54 -3.73 35.79
N THR A 163 -12.54 -3.68 34.92
CA THR A 163 -11.30 -4.48 35.08
C THR A 163 -10.37 -3.92 36.16
N LYS A 164 -10.50 -2.63 36.53
CA LYS A 164 -9.70 -2.02 37.60
C LYS A 164 -10.30 -2.22 39.01
N GLU A 165 -11.60 -2.51 39.11
CA GLU A 165 -12.31 -2.70 40.36
C GLU A 165 -12.32 -4.16 40.87
N GLY A 166 -11.85 -5.13 40.08
CA GLY A 166 -11.73 -6.56 40.43
C GLY A 166 -10.28 -6.96 40.62
#